data_04b7fdb24e92dfbb436d180f7455a96f
#
_entry.id   04b7fdb24e92dfbb436d180f7455a96f
#
_cell.length_a   1.000
_cell.length_b   1.000
_cell.length_c   1.000
_cell.angle_alpha   90.00
_cell.angle_beta   90.00
_cell.angle_gamma   90.00
#
_symmetry.space_group_name_H-M   'P 1'
#
loop_
_entity.id
_entity.type
_entity.pdbx_description
1 polymer ?
#
loop_
_entity_poly.entity_id
_entity_poly.type
_entity_poly.pdbx_seq_one_letter_code
_entity_poly.pdbx_strand_id
1 'polypeptide(L)'
;MARVINPFESLWTQFKKDGWSGATHAWRNFIRERKLTHLHQTQVKRVVILTVPNTLYVAGLLQNMLKQKGIQSMVITKRPLLGYQRCLHFVIAPQAFKSFPKTFVAFQMEQYVSGALSKPKSIKKLQKAVLVMDYSLSNIQFQINNGFPAEHLFHVPVAQLLAHDCSIPQRCEYDVAFYGDTNNERRQKYLKALGEKFKLLIIDNAFGQDA
;
A
#
# COMPACT_ATOMS: atom_id res chain seq x y z
N MET A 1 -19.28 -0.79 25.99
CA MET A 1 -18.73 -2.11 26.39
C MET A 1 -18.60 -2.98 25.15
N ALA A 2 -17.41 -3.26 24.68
CA ALA A 2 -17.18 -4.18 23.55
C ALA A 2 -17.47 -5.61 24.05
N ARG A 3 -18.39 -6.31 23.40
CA ARG A 3 -18.66 -7.73 23.66
C ARG A 3 -17.36 -8.50 23.39
N VAL A 4 -16.78 -9.11 24.41
CA VAL A 4 -15.67 -10.06 24.23
C VAL A 4 -16.28 -11.31 23.56
N ILE A 5 -16.20 -11.34 22.23
CA ILE A 5 -16.65 -12.50 21.46
C ILE A 5 -15.63 -13.61 21.72
N ASN A 6 -16.11 -14.74 22.25
CA ASN A 6 -15.27 -15.92 22.42
C ASN A 6 -14.76 -16.38 21.03
N PRO A 7 -13.44 -16.38 20.79
CA PRO A 7 -12.89 -16.69 19.48
C PRO A 7 -13.26 -18.10 18.98
N PHE A 8 -13.44 -19.05 19.89
CA PHE A 8 -13.81 -20.42 19.56
C PHE A 8 -15.26 -20.54 19.08
N GLU A 9 -16.19 -19.79 19.67
CA GLU A 9 -17.59 -19.75 19.22
C GLU A 9 -17.71 -19.13 17.82
N SER A 10 -16.99 -18.05 17.57
CA SER A 10 -16.93 -17.42 16.25
C SER A 10 -16.33 -18.36 15.19
N LEU A 11 -15.23 -19.04 15.52
CA LEU A 11 -14.60 -20.03 14.65
C LEU A 11 -15.53 -21.20 14.33
N TRP A 12 -16.20 -21.73 15.35
CA TRP A 12 -17.11 -22.88 15.19
C TRP A 12 -18.34 -22.52 14.37
N THR A 13 -18.89 -21.35 14.56
CA THR A 13 -20.03 -20.83 13.79
C THR A 13 -19.66 -20.67 12.32
N GLN A 14 -18.50 -20.08 12.02
CA GLN A 14 -18.02 -19.91 10.65
C GLN A 14 -17.64 -21.25 10.01
N PHE A 15 -17.09 -22.18 10.78
CA PHE A 15 -16.81 -23.53 10.28
C PHE A 15 -18.09 -24.25 9.88
N LYS A 16 -19.15 -24.16 10.68
CA LYS A 16 -20.46 -24.76 10.34
C LYS A 16 -21.06 -24.17 9.08
N LYS A 17 -20.88 -22.87 8.84
CA LYS A 17 -21.43 -22.14 7.70
C LYS A 17 -20.66 -22.36 6.41
N ASP A 18 -19.33 -22.20 6.46
CA ASP A 18 -18.45 -22.07 5.28
C ASP A 18 -17.28 -23.07 5.31
N GLY A 19 -17.33 -24.07 6.19
CA GLY A 19 -16.29 -25.09 6.34
C GLY A 19 -14.93 -24.51 6.76
N TRP A 20 -13.86 -25.18 6.37
CA TRP A 20 -12.48 -24.77 6.68
C TRP A 20 -12.12 -23.38 6.16
N SER A 21 -12.72 -22.94 5.06
CA SER A 21 -12.50 -21.60 4.51
C SER A 21 -12.99 -20.53 5.46
N GLY A 22 -14.22 -20.67 5.98
CA GLY A 22 -14.80 -19.76 6.97
C GLY A 22 -14.01 -19.72 8.28
N ALA A 23 -13.59 -20.88 8.79
CA ALA A 23 -12.79 -20.95 10.00
C ALA A 23 -11.43 -20.25 9.85
N THR A 24 -10.74 -20.45 8.72
CA THR A 24 -9.46 -19.75 8.48
C THR A 24 -9.62 -18.24 8.34
N HIS A 25 -10.73 -17.78 7.78
CA HIS A 25 -11.04 -16.36 7.66
C HIS A 25 -11.32 -15.75 9.05
N ALA A 26 -12.16 -16.38 9.86
CA ALA A 26 -12.46 -15.95 11.22
C ALA A 26 -11.20 -15.91 12.11
N TRP A 27 -10.32 -16.91 11.99
CA TRP A 27 -9.04 -16.93 12.69
C TRP A 27 -8.13 -15.75 12.31
N ARG A 28 -8.03 -15.45 11.02
CA ARG A 28 -7.23 -14.29 10.57
C ARG A 28 -7.78 -12.98 11.11
N ASN A 29 -9.09 -12.80 11.10
CA ASN A 29 -9.73 -11.62 11.65
C ASN A 29 -9.48 -11.50 13.15
N PHE A 30 -9.62 -12.58 13.90
CA PHE A 30 -9.30 -12.60 15.34
C PHE A 30 -7.85 -12.18 15.62
N ILE A 31 -6.88 -12.72 14.87
CA ILE A 31 -5.46 -12.33 15.03
C ILE A 31 -5.25 -10.86 14.66
N ARG A 32 -5.95 -10.34 13.64
CA ARG A 32 -5.89 -8.94 13.22
C ARG A 32 -6.40 -8.03 14.33
N GLU A 33 -7.57 -8.29 14.86
CA GLU A 33 -8.19 -7.55 15.97
C GLU A 33 -7.29 -7.51 17.21
N ARG A 34 -6.72 -8.65 17.57
CA ARG A 34 -5.78 -8.72 18.70
C ARG A 34 -4.55 -7.84 18.48
N LYS A 35 -4.01 -7.79 17.25
CA LYS A 35 -2.89 -6.92 16.92
C LYS A 35 -3.28 -5.45 16.96
N LEU A 36 -4.45 -5.09 16.46
CA LEU A 36 -4.97 -3.72 16.49
C LEU A 36 -5.22 -3.26 17.93
N THR A 37 -5.84 -4.07 18.76
CA THR A 37 -6.03 -3.79 20.18
C THR A 37 -4.69 -3.54 20.88
N HIS A 38 -3.70 -4.37 20.61
CA HIS A 38 -2.34 -4.17 21.14
C HIS A 38 -1.72 -2.86 20.66
N LEU A 39 -1.85 -2.49 19.38
CA LEU A 39 -1.35 -1.22 18.85
C LEU A 39 -2.08 -0.02 19.47
N HIS A 40 -3.36 -0.14 19.75
CA HIS A 40 -4.14 0.91 20.43
C HIS A 40 -3.71 1.13 21.88
N GLN A 41 -3.37 0.06 22.57
CA GLN A 41 -2.92 0.11 23.96
C GLN A 41 -1.46 0.56 24.12
N THR A 42 -0.67 0.37 23.06
CA THR A 42 0.74 0.76 23.06
C THR A 42 0.93 2.04 22.26
N GLN A 43 1.50 3.06 22.90
CA GLN A 43 1.87 4.27 22.15
C GLN A 43 2.95 3.92 21.13
N VAL A 44 2.60 4.02 19.83
CA VAL A 44 3.53 3.75 18.73
C VAL A 44 4.56 4.88 18.67
N LYS A 45 5.77 4.63 19.14
CA LYS A 45 6.87 5.61 19.12
C LYS A 45 7.77 5.49 17.89
N ARG A 46 7.79 4.31 17.27
CA ARG A 46 8.68 3.99 16.15
C ARG A 46 7.98 3.15 15.10
N VAL A 47 8.22 3.51 13.83
CA VAL A 47 7.68 2.85 12.66
C VAL A 47 8.81 2.56 11.67
N VAL A 48 8.73 1.44 10.96
CA VAL A 48 9.58 1.16 9.79
C VAL A 48 8.72 1.20 8.53
N ILE A 49 9.17 1.93 7.52
CA ILE A 49 8.52 2.04 6.22
C ILE A 49 9.31 1.18 5.24
N LEU A 50 8.72 0.07 4.80
CA LEU A 50 9.29 -0.81 3.77
C LEU A 50 8.68 -0.42 2.42
N THR A 51 9.53 -0.06 1.46
CA THR A 51 9.10 0.46 0.15
C THR A 51 10.02 -0.06 -0.96
N VAL A 52 9.68 0.23 -2.21
CA VAL A 52 10.52 -0.01 -3.39
C VAL A 52 11.01 1.33 -3.96
N PRO A 53 12.09 1.37 -4.77
CA PRO A 53 12.66 2.62 -5.26
C PRO A 53 11.64 3.56 -5.93
N ASN A 54 10.76 3.03 -6.76
CA ASN A 54 9.75 3.81 -7.48
C ASN A 54 8.63 4.40 -6.60
N THR A 55 8.56 4.04 -5.31
CA THR A 55 7.58 4.58 -4.35
C THR A 55 8.25 5.29 -3.16
N LEU A 56 9.53 5.65 -3.27
CA LEU A 56 10.27 6.38 -2.22
C LEU A 56 9.63 7.72 -1.89
N TYR A 57 9.06 8.41 -2.89
CA TYR A 57 8.35 9.67 -2.67
C TYR A 57 7.17 9.51 -1.70
N VAL A 58 6.39 8.43 -1.84
CA VAL A 58 5.29 8.12 -0.91
C VAL A 58 5.81 7.80 0.48
N ALA A 59 6.94 7.08 0.57
CA ALA A 59 7.58 6.81 1.85
C ALA A 59 8.05 8.10 2.54
N GLY A 60 8.61 9.04 1.78
CA GLY A 60 8.99 10.37 2.26
C GLY A 60 7.80 11.19 2.78
N LEU A 61 6.68 11.18 2.04
CA LEU A 61 5.42 11.79 2.48
C LEU A 61 4.98 11.23 3.84
N LEU A 62 4.90 9.91 3.93
CA LEU A 62 4.49 9.23 5.16
C LEU A 62 5.46 9.50 6.30
N GLN A 63 6.77 9.54 6.03
CA GLN A 63 7.79 9.87 7.02
C GLN A 63 7.61 11.29 7.58
N ASN A 64 7.34 12.27 6.72
CA ASN A 64 7.08 13.64 7.14
C ASN A 64 5.81 13.75 8.00
N MET A 65 4.72 13.06 7.62
CA MET A 65 3.49 13.01 8.41
C MET A 65 3.71 12.39 9.80
N LEU A 66 4.47 11.28 9.86
CA LEU A 66 4.81 10.63 11.11
C LEU A 66 5.67 11.54 12.01
N LYS A 67 6.65 12.25 11.43
CA LYS A 67 7.48 13.22 12.14
C LYS A 67 6.63 14.35 12.76
N GLN A 68 5.64 14.88 12.02
CA GLN A 68 4.72 15.89 12.55
C GLN A 68 3.89 15.39 13.73
N LYS A 69 3.66 14.08 13.83
CA LYS A 69 2.98 13.42 14.95
C LYS A 69 3.94 12.96 16.06
N GLY A 70 5.22 13.33 15.99
CA GLY A 70 6.24 12.93 16.97
C GLY A 70 6.63 11.44 16.89
N ILE A 71 6.32 10.76 15.79
CA ILE A 71 6.61 9.34 15.60
C ILE A 71 7.92 9.20 14.81
N GLN A 72 8.90 8.51 15.38
CA GLN A 72 10.14 8.21 14.68
C GLN A 72 9.90 7.19 13.57
N SER A 73 10.48 7.43 12.39
CA SER A 73 10.36 6.50 11.28
C SER A 73 11.67 6.30 10.54
N MET A 74 11.85 5.10 9.98
CA MET A 74 12.98 4.70 9.17
C MET A 74 12.46 4.07 7.87
N VAL A 75 13.00 4.52 6.74
CA VAL A 75 12.69 3.95 5.42
C VAL A 75 13.71 2.88 5.07
N ILE A 76 13.24 1.73 4.60
CA ILE A 76 14.07 0.63 4.09
C ILE A 76 13.51 0.13 2.76
N THR A 77 14.40 -0.25 1.84
CA THR A 77 14.01 -0.77 0.51
C THR A 77 14.20 -2.28 0.37
N LYS A 78 14.85 -2.90 1.34
CA LYS A 78 15.14 -4.35 1.34
C LYS A 78 14.83 -4.94 2.71
N ARG A 79 14.57 -6.24 2.72
CA ARG A 79 14.46 -6.98 3.98
C ARG A 79 15.80 -6.95 4.73
N PRO A 80 15.84 -6.58 6.02
CA PRO A 80 17.05 -6.66 6.81
C PRO A 80 17.55 -8.11 6.96
N LEU A 81 18.86 -8.30 6.98
CA LEU A 81 19.50 -9.63 7.13
C LEU A 81 19.04 -10.36 8.38
N LEU A 82 18.95 -9.66 9.50
CA LEU A 82 18.51 -10.20 10.80
C LEU A 82 16.97 -10.30 10.93
N GLY A 83 16.24 -10.09 9.83
CA GLY A 83 14.79 -10.07 9.81
C GLY A 83 14.18 -8.72 10.22
N TYR A 84 12.86 -8.67 10.24
CA TYR A 84 12.12 -7.45 10.58
C TYR A 84 12.12 -7.17 12.08
N GLN A 85 12.25 -5.90 12.45
CA GLN A 85 12.15 -5.44 13.83
C GLN A 85 10.76 -5.71 14.42
N ARG A 86 10.65 -5.82 15.74
CA ARG A 86 9.37 -5.98 16.45
C ARG A 86 8.70 -4.63 16.69
N CYS A 87 8.28 -3.97 15.63
CA CYS A 87 7.54 -2.71 15.65
C CYS A 87 6.48 -2.69 14.55
N LEU A 88 5.68 -1.64 14.51
CA LEU A 88 4.75 -1.41 13.40
C LEU A 88 5.54 -1.11 12.12
N HIS A 89 5.13 -1.74 11.01
CA HIS A 89 5.67 -1.45 9.69
C HIS A 89 4.56 -0.90 8.80
N PHE A 90 4.91 0.07 7.96
CA PHE A 90 4.15 0.37 6.75
C PHE A 90 4.85 -0.31 5.57
N VAL A 91 4.09 -1.07 4.78
CA VAL A 91 4.61 -1.76 3.60
C VAL A 91 3.94 -1.15 2.37
N ILE A 92 4.68 -0.33 1.65
CA ILE A 92 4.23 0.32 0.41
C ILE A 92 4.52 -0.63 -0.75
N ALA A 93 3.57 -0.78 -1.68
CA ALA A 93 3.63 -1.74 -2.79
C ALA A 93 3.90 -3.19 -2.31
N PRO A 94 3.03 -3.78 -1.46
CA PRO A 94 3.27 -5.07 -0.82
C PRO A 94 3.45 -6.23 -1.81
N GLN A 95 2.96 -6.12 -3.05
CA GLN A 95 3.13 -7.11 -4.10
C GLN A 95 4.61 -7.38 -4.44
N ALA A 96 5.47 -6.39 -4.27
CA ALA A 96 6.90 -6.48 -4.58
C ALA A 96 7.70 -7.37 -3.59
N PHE A 97 7.14 -7.65 -2.40
CA PHE A 97 7.87 -8.36 -1.36
C PHE A 97 7.43 -9.83 -1.24
N LYS A 98 8.40 -10.72 -0.99
CA LYS A 98 8.16 -12.15 -0.75
C LYS A 98 7.78 -12.44 0.70
N SER A 99 8.29 -11.66 1.65
CA SER A 99 8.07 -11.83 3.10
C SER A 99 7.66 -10.52 3.75
N PHE A 100 6.95 -10.60 4.88
CA PHE A 100 6.37 -9.46 5.58
C PHE A 100 6.73 -9.45 7.05
N PRO A 101 6.75 -8.26 7.67
CA PRO A 101 6.79 -8.12 9.13
C PRO A 101 5.57 -8.79 9.79
N LYS A 102 5.69 -9.15 11.08
CA LYS A 102 4.57 -9.75 11.84
C LYS A 102 3.38 -8.81 11.97
N THR A 103 3.62 -7.51 12.10
CA THR A 103 2.58 -6.47 12.23
C THR A 103 2.87 -5.37 11.23
N PHE A 104 2.00 -5.21 10.24
CA PHE A 104 2.16 -4.19 9.23
C PHE A 104 0.82 -3.66 8.70
N VAL A 105 0.84 -2.40 8.31
CA VAL A 105 -0.16 -1.74 7.46
C VAL A 105 0.34 -1.84 6.02
N ALA A 106 -0.51 -2.32 5.12
CA ALA A 106 -0.20 -2.33 3.70
C ALA A 106 -0.69 -1.03 3.06
N PHE A 107 0.16 -0.39 2.25
CA PHE A 107 -0.26 0.69 1.36
C PHE A 107 -0.20 0.19 -0.07
N GLN A 108 -1.37 -0.11 -0.62
CA GLN A 108 -1.52 -0.64 -1.96
C GLN A 108 -1.50 0.50 -2.97
N MET A 109 -0.59 0.42 -3.93
CA MET A 109 -0.33 1.46 -4.93
C MET A 109 -0.60 1.00 -6.38
N GLU A 110 -1.06 -0.24 -6.57
CA GLU A 110 -1.30 -0.80 -7.90
C GLU A 110 -2.79 -1.06 -8.13
N GLN A 111 -3.22 -0.97 -9.39
CA GLN A 111 -4.60 -1.30 -9.75
C GLN A 111 -4.79 -2.80 -9.96
N TYR A 112 -5.87 -3.36 -9.41
CA TYR A 112 -6.22 -4.76 -9.61
C TYR A 112 -6.72 -5.07 -11.03
N VAL A 113 -7.19 -4.05 -11.75
CA VAL A 113 -7.77 -4.20 -13.10
C VAL A 113 -6.73 -4.62 -14.14
N SER A 114 -5.45 -4.41 -13.90
CA SER A 114 -4.36 -4.72 -14.84
C SER A 114 -3.91 -6.20 -14.86
N GLY A 115 -4.70 -7.12 -14.36
CA GLY A 115 -4.47 -8.57 -14.49
C GLY A 115 -3.38 -9.20 -13.63
N ALA A 116 -2.29 -8.48 -13.32
CA ALA A 116 -1.18 -9.03 -12.53
C ALA A 116 -1.52 -9.19 -11.04
N LEU A 117 -2.36 -8.31 -10.51
CA LEU A 117 -2.70 -8.26 -9.08
C LEU A 117 -4.00 -8.98 -8.72
N SER A 118 -4.85 -9.31 -9.70
CA SER A 118 -6.02 -10.17 -9.51
C SER A 118 -5.66 -11.61 -9.12
N LYS A 119 -4.36 -11.95 -9.13
CA LYS A 119 -3.90 -13.29 -8.76
C LYS A 119 -4.19 -13.57 -7.28
N PRO A 120 -4.72 -14.76 -6.94
CA PRO A 120 -5.02 -15.15 -5.54
C PRO A 120 -3.87 -14.98 -4.56
N LYS A 121 -2.62 -15.09 -5.04
CA LYS A 121 -1.41 -14.89 -4.23
C LYS A 121 -1.26 -13.45 -3.73
N SER A 122 -1.62 -12.45 -4.53
CA SER A 122 -1.54 -11.03 -4.15
C SER A 122 -2.57 -10.69 -3.08
N ILE A 123 -3.80 -11.17 -3.24
CA ILE A 123 -4.87 -11.01 -2.24
C ILE A 123 -4.47 -11.65 -0.90
N LYS A 124 -3.95 -12.89 -0.93
CA LYS A 124 -3.47 -13.58 0.27
C LYS A 124 -2.33 -12.84 0.99
N LYS A 125 -1.52 -12.06 0.26
CA LYS A 125 -0.49 -11.21 0.87
C LYS A 125 -1.12 -10.06 1.66
N LEU A 126 -2.08 -9.35 1.07
CA LEU A 126 -2.79 -8.25 1.72
C LEU A 126 -3.58 -8.71 2.95
N GLN A 127 -4.18 -9.89 2.89
CA GLN A 127 -4.91 -10.49 4.02
C GLN A 127 -4.07 -10.68 5.29
N LYS A 128 -2.73 -10.61 5.20
CA LYS A 128 -1.81 -10.66 6.36
C LYS A 128 -1.65 -9.30 7.05
N ALA A 129 -2.00 -8.21 6.39
CA ALA A 129 -1.93 -6.87 6.95
C ALA A 129 -2.96 -6.68 8.07
N VAL A 130 -2.66 -5.83 9.03
CA VAL A 130 -3.64 -5.43 10.06
C VAL A 130 -4.63 -4.41 9.50
N LEU A 131 -4.15 -3.51 8.64
CA LEU A 131 -4.94 -2.52 7.90
C LEU A 131 -4.41 -2.46 6.47
N VAL A 132 -5.27 -2.08 5.53
CA VAL A 132 -4.88 -1.77 4.15
C VAL A 132 -5.33 -0.36 3.82
N MET A 133 -4.38 0.44 3.38
CA MET A 133 -4.58 1.75 2.76
C MET A 133 -4.52 1.55 1.25
N ASP A 134 -5.49 2.06 0.53
CA ASP A 134 -5.54 1.95 -0.93
C ASP A 134 -5.97 3.29 -1.54
N TYR A 135 -5.35 3.69 -2.64
CA TYR A 135 -5.67 4.95 -3.31
C TYR A 135 -6.90 4.84 -4.23
N SER A 136 -7.38 3.64 -4.50
CA SER A 136 -8.45 3.36 -5.46
C SER A 136 -9.67 2.74 -4.78
N LEU A 137 -10.81 3.41 -4.90
CA LEU A 137 -12.10 2.88 -4.43
C LEU A 137 -12.47 1.56 -5.13
N SER A 138 -12.12 1.40 -6.41
CA SER A 138 -12.34 0.16 -7.14
C SER A 138 -11.54 -1.00 -6.56
N ASN A 139 -10.30 -0.75 -6.13
CA ASN A 139 -9.49 -1.75 -5.45
C ASN A 139 -10.08 -2.13 -4.09
N ILE A 140 -10.57 -1.15 -3.32
CA ILE A 140 -11.23 -1.40 -2.03
C ILE A 140 -12.44 -2.30 -2.23
N GLN A 141 -13.30 -1.99 -3.20
CA GLN A 141 -14.46 -2.83 -3.50
C GLN A 141 -14.04 -4.25 -3.91
N PHE A 142 -13.01 -4.36 -4.73
CA PHE A 142 -12.46 -5.67 -5.10
C PHE A 142 -11.95 -6.46 -3.88
N GLN A 143 -11.28 -5.82 -2.93
CA GLN A 143 -10.79 -6.46 -1.70
C GLN A 143 -11.94 -6.93 -0.81
N ILE A 144 -13.01 -6.13 -0.67
CA ILE A 144 -14.24 -6.49 0.06
C ILE A 144 -14.87 -7.74 -0.57
N ASN A 145 -15.02 -7.76 -1.88
CA ASN A 145 -15.58 -8.89 -2.62
C ASN A 145 -14.73 -10.18 -2.49
N ASN A 146 -13.44 -10.04 -2.16
CA ASN A 146 -12.52 -11.15 -1.87
C ASN A 146 -12.34 -11.43 -0.37
N GLY A 147 -13.27 -10.95 0.46
CA GLY A 147 -13.36 -11.29 1.88
C GLY A 147 -12.42 -10.52 2.79
N PHE A 148 -11.89 -9.35 2.37
CA PHE A 148 -11.21 -8.48 3.33
C PHE A 148 -12.26 -7.65 4.08
N PRO A 149 -12.17 -7.56 5.43
CA PRO A 149 -13.15 -6.80 6.21
C PRO A 149 -13.11 -5.32 5.87
N ALA A 150 -14.28 -4.74 5.58
CA ALA A 150 -14.38 -3.33 5.12
C ALA A 150 -13.85 -2.33 6.15
N GLU A 151 -14.03 -2.62 7.44
CA GLU A 151 -13.57 -1.80 8.57
C GLU A 151 -12.04 -1.67 8.69
N HIS A 152 -11.29 -2.50 7.96
CA HIS A 152 -9.84 -2.47 7.90
C HIS A 152 -9.28 -1.94 6.58
N LEU A 153 -10.14 -1.40 5.72
CA LEU A 153 -9.80 -0.80 4.44
C LEU A 153 -9.99 0.71 4.50
N PHE A 154 -8.95 1.44 4.14
CA PHE A 154 -8.97 2.91 4.15
C PHE A 154 -8.65 3.45 2.78
N HIS A 155 -9.53 4.29 2.25
CA HIS A 155 -9.25 5.06 1.06
C HIS A 155 -8.31 6.21 1.41
N VAL A 156 -7.11 6.16 0.84
CA VAL A 156 -6.08 7.18 1.03
C VAL A 156 -5.64 7.64 -0.36
N PRO A 157 -6.25 8.69 -0.88
CA PRO A 157 -5.86 9.22 -2.19
C PRO A 157 -4.41 9.71 -2.14
N VAL A 158 -3.67 9.46 -3.21
CA VAL A 158 -2.32 10.00 -3.35
C VAL A 158 -2.45 11.51 -3.54
N ALA A 159 -1.91 12.28 -2.61
CA ALA A 159 -1.92 13.72 -2.65
C ALA A 159 -0.49 14.25 -2.80
N GLN A 160 -0.37 15.44 -3.38
CA GLN A 160 0.88 16.16 -3.46
C GLN A 160 1.23 16.78 -2.10
N LEU A 161 2.50 16.80 -1.73
CA LEU A 161 2.98 17.66 -0.65
C LEU A 161 2.88 19.12 -1.10
N LEU A 162 2.16 19.93 -0.34
CA LEU A 162 2.06 21.38 -0.55
C LEU A 162 3.39 22.13 -0.42
N ALA A 163 4.46 21.46 -0.02
CA ALA A 163 5.77 22.07 0.23
C ALA A 163 6.68 22.18 -1.03
N HIS A 164 6.27 21.65 -2.16
CA HIS A 164 6.96 21.96 -3.41
C HIS A 164 6.33 23.22 -3.99
N ASP A 165 7.06 24.31 -3.83
CA ASP A 165 6.80 25.56 -4.53
C ASP A 165 6.99 25.30 -6.03
N CYS A 166 5.93 24.81 -6.67
CA CYS A 166 5.89 24.66 -8.12
C CYS A 166 5.68 26.06 -8.72
N SER A 167 6.70 26.91 -8.65
CA SER A 167 6.75 28.08 -9.52
C SER A 167 6.79 27.53 -10.94
N ILE A 168 5.67 27.63 -11.64
CA ILE A 168 5.57 27.27 -13.05
C ILE A 168 6.55 28.18 -13.79
N PRO A 169 7.60 27.66 -14.43
CA PRO A 169 8.53 28.50 -15.17
C PRO A 169 7.74 29.26 -16.23
N GLN A 170 8.04 30.55 -16.42
CA GLN A 170 7.36 31.41 -17.40
C GLN A 170 7.45 30.88 -18.82
N ARG A 171 8.42 30.00 -19.11
CA ARG A 171 8.55 29.29 -20.40
C ARG A 171 8.89 27.84 -20.11
N CYS A 172 8.01 26.94 -20.53
CA CYS A 172 8.30 25.53 -20.59
C CYS A 172 8.95 25.19 -21.93
N GLU A 173 10.06 24.47 -21.89
CA GLU A 173 10.73 24.00 -23.12
C GLU A 173 9.90 22.92 -23.84
N TYR A 174 9.09 22.18 -23.11
CA TYR A 174 8.23 21.09 -23.58
C TYR A 174 6.77 21.39 -23.25
N ASP A 175 5.88 20.98 -24.16
CA ASP A 175 4.43 21.14 -23.96
C ASP A 175 3.88 20.08 -22.99
N VAL A 176 4.43 18.88 -23.05
CA VAL A 176 4.01 17.72 -22.23
C VAL A 176 5.25 16.98 -21.73
N ALA A 177 5.26 16.62 -20.46
CA ALA A 177 6.24 15.69 -19.91
C ALA A 177 5.56 14.39 -19.49
N PHE A 178 6.11 13.26 -19.92
CA PHE A 178 5.73 11.93 -19.44
C PHE A 178 6.86 11.39 -18.56
N TYR A 179 6.48 10.98 -17.36
CA TYR A 179 7.37 10.32 -16.42
C TYR A 179 6.87 8.90 -16.13
N GLY A 180 7.71 7.88 -16.38
CA GLY A 180 7.39 6.50 -16.08
C GLY A 180 7.95 5.49 -17.07
N ASP A 181 7.68 4.21 -16.83
CA ASP A 181 8.09 3.10 -17.69
C ASP A 181 7.37 3.14 -19.05
N THR A 182 8.13 3.16 -20.12
CA THR A 182 7.64 3.15 -21.51
C THR A 182 7.42 1.76 -22.10
N ASN A 183 7.83 0.68 -21.40
CA ASN A 183 7.76 -0.71 -21.88
C ASN A 183 6.33 -1.32 -21.91
N ASN A 184 5.34 -0.51 -22.21
CA ASN A 184 3.95 -0.92 -22.27
C ASN A 184 3.34 -0.48 -23.59
N GLU A 185 2.86 -1.38 -24.43
CA GLU A 185 2.30 -1.11 -25.76
C GLU A 185 1.20 -0.02 -25.73
N ARG A 186 0.32 -0.06 -24.72
CA ARG A 186 -0.71 0.97 -24.55
C ARG A 186 -0.08 2.35 -24.33
N ARG A 187 0.95 2.47 -23.50
CA ARG A 187 1.65 3.74 -23.24
C ARG A 187 2.37 4.24 -24.49
N GLN A 188 3.09 3.35 -25.17
CA GLN A 188 3.77 3.68 -26.42
C GLN A 188 2.81 4.27 -27.47
N LYS A 189 1.62 3.68 -27.61
CA LYS A 189 0.58 4.19 -28.52
C LYS A 189 0.16 5.63 -28.17
N TYR A 190 -0.06 5.91 -26.88
CA TYR A 190 -0.42 7.26 -26.44
C TYR A 190 0.73 8.25 -26.55
N LEU A 191 1.96 7.84 -26.17
CA LEU A 191 3.15 8.69 -26.28
C LEU A 191 3.44 9.06 -27.73
N LYS A 192 3.29 8.13 -28.66
CA LYS A 192 3.42 8.40 -30.10
C LYS A 192 2.40 9.44 -30.55
N ALA A 193 1.11 9.25 -30.22
CA ALA A 193 0.05 10.19 -30.60
C ALA A 193 0.23 11.58 -29.96
N LEU A 194 0.79 11.67 -28.75
CA LEU A 194 1.13 12.95 -28.12
C LEU A 194 2.33 13.61 -28.82
N GLY A 195 3.39 12.87 -29.13
CA GLY A 195 4.58 13.40 -29.81
C GLY A 195 4.32 13.89 -31.24
N GLU A 196 3.25 13.43 -31.90
CA GLU A 196 2.81 13.95 -33.21
C GLU A 196 2.17 15.35 -33.11
N LYS A 197 1.70 15.77 -31.93
CA LYS A 197 0.96 17.03 -31.72
C LYS A 197 1.66 18.02 -30.82
N PHE A 198 2.53 17.54 -29.94
CA PHE A 198 3.16 18.34 -28.88
C PHE A 198 4.65 18.06 -28.79
N LYS A 199 5.42 19.04 -28.34
CA LYS A 199 6.82 18.82 -27.94
C LYS A 199 6.86 18.03 -26.64
N LEU A 200 7.11 16.73 -26.76
CA LEU A 200 7.02 15.76 -25.67
C LEU A 200 8.39 15.47 -25.05
N LEU A 201 8.50 15.60 -23.73
CA LEU A 201 9.61 15.09 -22.93
C LEU A 201 9.23 13.71 -22.37
N ILE A 202 10.07 12.71 -22.61
CA ILE A 202 9.92 11.37 -22.03
C ILE A 202 11.05 11.15 -21.03
N ILE A 203 10.68 10.96 -19.75
CA ILE A 203 11.60 10.63 -18.66
C ILE A 203 11.32 9.16 -18.30
N ASP A 204 12.08 8.25 -18.92
CA ASP A 204 11.94 6.80 -18.73
C ASP A 204 12.92 6.29 -17.67
N ASN A 205 12.46 5.37 -16.83
CA ASN A 205 13.27 4.69 -15.81
C ASN A 205 14.01 5.59 -14.80
N ALA A 206 13.67 6.88 -14.70
CA ALA A 206 14.18 7.74 -13.65
C ALA A 206 13.34 7.56 -12.37
N PHE A 207 13.99 7.31 -11.24
CA PHE A 207 13.35 7.09 -9.96
C PHE A 207 14.11 7.81 -8.85
N GLY A 208 13.37 8.45 -7.92
CA GLY A 208 13.97 9.10 -6.77
C GLY A 208 14.46 10.52 -7.05
N GLN A 209 15.70 10.83 -6.63
CA GLN A 209 16.28 12.18 -6.78
C GLN A 209 16.78 12.47 -8.21
N ASP A 210 16.86 11.44 -9.04
CA ASP A 210 17.32 11.56 -10.43
C ASP A 210 16.16 11.84 -11.42
N ALA A 211 14.95 12.11 -10.90
CA ALA A 211 13.75 12.33 -11.67
C ALA A 211 13.34 13.80 -11.72
#